data_728c5db3ce372ca78389b7bbe5102c79
#
_entry.id   728c5db3ce372ca78389b7bbe5102c79
#
_cell.length_a   1.000
_cell.length_b   1.000
_cell.length_c   1.000
_cell.angle_alpha   90.00
_cell.angle_beta   90.00
_cell.angle_gamma   90.00
#
_symmetry.space_group_name_H-M   'P 1'
#
loop_
_entity.id
_entity.type
_entity.pdbx_description
1 polymer ?
#
loop_
_entity_poly.entity_id
_entity_poly.type
_entity_poly.pdbx_seq_one_letter_code
_entity_poly.pdbx_strand_id
1 'polypeptide(L)'
;MREQKDRYEIFLKVCETGSFSKAAEALNYTQSGISQMMAGLEEELGVKLFARINRGVTLTDNGTRLLPYVRELANQKNRLRQAAFNINHKVEGKLRVGSFSSITTLWMPEVVHYFKENYPKVSIEILDGNYDEIREWIIHGQVDCGFLSSIVADDLKFYPLWDDPLCAVFPEGHPLAARPSVTLSQLFQYPLIIETPGCDNDIQHLMLKCPVKPNISYSFRDDTLIMAFVRSGLGVTISQELVMQAFGCPGVVS
;
A
#
# COMPACT_ATOMS: atom_id res chain seq x y z
N MET A 1 10.77 -17.48 -27.93
CA MET A 1 12.05 -17.46 -27.15
C MET A 1 11.68 -17.33 -25.69
N ARG A 2 12.07 -18.24 -24.81
CA ARG A 2 11.83 -18.07 -23.36
C ARG A 2 12.66 -16.89 -22.88
N GLU A 3 12.02 -15.87 -22.32
CA GLU A 3 12.73 -14.76 -21.68
C GLU A 3 13.49 -15.31 -20.48
N GLN A 4 14.82 -15.27 -20.55
CA GLN A 4 15.66 -15.74 -19.45
C GLN A 4 15.57 -14.69 -18.33
N LYS A 5 14.95 -15.05 -17.22
CA LYS A 5 14.87 -14.19 -16.02
C LYS A 5 16.29 -13.95 -15.50
N ASP A 6 16.58 -12.70 -15.15
CA ASP A 6 17.89 -12.41 -14.56
C ASP A 6 17.95 -12.81 -13.08
N ARG A 7 19.16 -12.84 -12.52
CA ARG A 7 19.39 -13.29 -11.14
C ARG A 7 18.69 -12.40 -10.11
N TYR A 8 18.50 -11.11 -10.40
CA TYR A 8 17.84 -10.17 -9.52
C TYR A 8 16.32 -10.39 -9.47
N GLU A 9 15.68 -10.68 -10.62
CA GLU A 9 14.25 -11.07 -10.67
C GLU A 9 14.02 -12.39 -9.91
N ILE A 10 14.95 -13.33 -10.01
CA ILE A 10 14.89 -14.61 -9.29
C ILE A 10 15.06 -14.38 -7.77
N PHE A 11 16.02 -13.53 -7.38
CA PHE A 11 16.21 -13.15 -5.97
C PHE A 11 14.91 -12.60 -5.37
N LEU A 12 14.25 -11.64 -6.04
CA LEU A 12 12.98 -11.07 -5.59
C LEU A 12 11.88 -12.13 -5.47
N LYS A 13 11.80 -13.08 -6.41
CA LYS A 13 10.82 -14.16 -6.35
C LYS A 13 11.07 -15.13 -5.20
N VAL A 14 12.33 -15.40 -4.88
CA VAL A 14 12.68 -16.21 -3.71
C VAL A 14 12.32 -15.48 -2.41
N CYS A 15 12.54 -14.17 -2.33
CA CYS A 15 12.11 -13.35 -1.19
C CYS A 15 10.59 -13.40 -1.00
N GLU A 16 9.82 -13.27 -2.08
CA GLU A 16 8.35 -13.32 -2.06
C GLU A 16 7.81 -14.66 -1.59
N THR A 17 8.39 -15.77 -2.08
CA THR A 17 7.86 -17.11 -1.82
C THR A 17 8.43 -17.77 -0.56
N GLY A 18 9.55 -17.26 -0.03
CA GLY A 18 10.30 -17.86 1.07
C GLY A 18 10.84 -19.26 0.77
N SER A 19 10.92 -19.66 -0.50
CA SER A 19 11.28 -21.02 -0.90
C SER A 19 11.85 -21.09 -2.32
N PHE A 20 13.03 -21.71 -2.46
CA PHE A 20 13.60 -21.97 -3.77
C PHE A 20 12.71 -22.87 -4.65
N SER A 21 12.01 -23.84 -4.06
CA SER A 21 11.12 -24.75 -4.80
C SER A 21 9.88 -24.02 -5.31
N LYS A 22 9.22 -23.20 -4.48
CA LYS A 22 8.06 -22.41 -4.90
C LYS A 22 8.45 -21.34 -5.94
N ALA A 23 9.60 -20.69 -5.77
CA ALA A 23 10.11 -19.75 -6.75
C ALA A 23 10.42 -20.43 -8.09
N ALA A 24 10.99 -21.64 -8.06
CA ALA A 24 11.26 -22.44 -9.25
C ALA A 24 9.98 -22.81 -10.00
N GLU A 25 8.96 -23.27 -9.30
CA GLU A 25 7.65 -23.57 -9.86
C GLU A 25 7.02 -22.34 -10.51
N ALA A 26 6.98 -21.21 -9.80
CA ALA A 26 6.41 -19.95 -10.28
C ALA A 26 7.14 -19.38 -11.51
N LEU A 27 8.44 -19.67 -11.66
CA LEU A 27 9.26 -19.16 -12.76
C LEU A 27 9.50 -20.19 -13.88
N ASN A 28 8.98 -21.43 -13.76
CA ASN A 28 9.23 -22.55 -14.65
C ASN A 28 10.72 -22.93 -14.77
N TYR A 29 11.42 -22.92 -13.63
CA TYR A 29 12.79 -23.39 -13.48
C TYR A 29 12.84 -24.67 -12.63
N THR A 30 14.02 -25.29 -12.56
CA THR A 30 14.29 -26.33 -11.57
C THR A 30 14.76 -25.69 -10.25
N GLN A 31 14.48 -26.34 -9.11
CA GLN A 31 14.94 -25.84 -7.81
C GLN A 31 16.49 -25.76 -7.77
N SER A 32 17.19 -26.74 -8.36
CA SER A 32 18.65 -26.71 -8.47
C SER A 32 19.14 -25.53 -9.30
N GLY A 33 18.45 -25.20 -10.40
CA GLY A 33 18.76 -24.03 -11.23
C GLY A 33 18.64 -22.72 -10.46
N ILE A 34 17.51 -22.52 -9.73
CA ILE A 34 17.35 -21.34 -8.87
C ILE A 34 18.43 -21.28 -7.80
N SER A 35 18.74 -22.41 -7.13
CA SER A 35 19.77 -22.45 -6.10
C SER A 35 21.15 -22.08 -6.66
N GLN A 36 21.50 -22.57 -7.85
CA GLN A 36 22.74 -22.23 -8.52
C GLN A 36 22.82 -20.74 -8.90
N MET A 37 21.71 -20.18 -9.43
CA MET A 37 21.68 -18.76 -9.80
C MET A 37 21.82 -17.86 -8.57
N MET A 38 21.21 -18.23 -7.44
CA MET A 38 21.39 -17.50 -6.17
C MET A 38 22.79 -17.64 -5.61
N ALA A 39 23.39 -18.83 -5.66
CA ALA A 39 24.77 -19.02 -5.26
C ALA A 39 25.74 -18.17 -6.12
N GLY A 40 25.52 -18.11 -7.44
CA GLY A 40 26.29 -17.26 -8.33
C GLY A 40 26.09 -15.76 -8.07
N LEU A 41 24.91 -15.33 -7.64
CA LEU A 41 24.68 -13.94 -7.23
C LEU A 41 25.39 -13.63 -5.90
N GLU A 42 25.37 -14.54 -4.96
CA GLU A 42 26.08 -14.41 -3.67
C GLU A 42 27.61 -14.34 -3.89
N GLU A 43 28.13 -15.12 -4.81
CA GLU A 43 29.55 -15.08 -5.20
C GLU A 43 29.93 -13.75 -5.86
N GLU A 44 29.10 -13.26 -6.79
CA GLU A 44 29.28 -11.97 -7.48
C GLU A 44 29.29 -10.79 -6.48
N LEU A 45 28.38 -10.82 -5.50
CA LEU A 45 28.24 -9.76 -4.50
C LEU A 45 29.18 -9.95 -3.29
N GLY A 46 29.83 -11.11 -3.16
CA GLY A 46 30.72 -11.43 -2.06
C GLY A 46 30.05 -11.61 -0.71
N VAL A 47 28.72 -11.75 -0.66
CA VAL A 47 27.94 -11.87 0.57
C VAL A 47 26.86 -12.95 0.46
N LYS A 48 26.50 -13.57 1.60
CA LYS A 48 25.35 -14.46 1.67
C LYS A 48 24.07 -13.66 1.73
N LEU A 49 23.09 -14.01 0.88
CA LEU A 49 21.80 -13.35 0.77
C LEU A 49 20.71 -14.14 1.48
N PHE A 50 20.79 -15.47 1.48
CA PHE A 50 19.80 -16.36 2.06
C PHE A 50 20.40 -17.26 3.13
N ALA A 51 19.64 -17.47 4.21
CA ALA A 51 19.85 -18.49 5.21
C ALA A 51 18.79 -19.57 5.08
N ARG A 52 19.20 -20.84 5.24
CA ARG A 52 18.25 -21.99 5.28
C ARG A 52 17.58 -22.05 6.63
N ILE A 53 16.28 -22.26 6.62
CA ILE A 53 15.47 -22.55 7.81
C ILE A 53 14.75 -23.89 7.63
N ASN A 54 14.15 -24.42 8.71
CA ASN A 54 13.50 -25.76 8.70
C ASN A 54 12.45 -25.94 7.60
N ARG A 55 11.81 -24.88 7.12
CA ARG A 55 10.78 -24.94 6.07
C ARG A 55 10.95 -23.89 4.99
N GLY A 56 12.17 -23.75 4.45
CA GLY A 56 12.41 -22.81 3.36
C GLY A 56 13.69 -22.00 3.50
N VAL A 57 13.64 -20.74 3.10
CA VAL A 57 14.76 -19.81 3.18
C VAL A 57 14.26 -18.44 3.67
N THR A 58 15.12 -17.75 4.39
CA THR A 58 14.92 -16.36 4.81
C THR A 58 16.11 -15.51 4.35
N LEU A 59 15.92 -14.20 4.25
CA LEU A 59 17.04 -13.30 4.03
C LEU A 59 18.00 -13.30 5.22
N THR A 60 19.30 -13.18 4.94
CA THR A 60 20.30 -12.78 5.93
C THR A 60 20.18 -11.28 6.19
N ASP A 61 20.92 -10.76 7.19
CA ASP A 61 21.03 -9.31 7.40
C ASP A 61 21.57 -8.59 6.16
N ASN A 62 22.55 -9.19 5.48
CA ASN A 62 23.07 -8.64 4.22
C ASN A 62 22.01 -8.69 3.11
N GLY A 63 21.26 -9.78 3.00
CA GLY A 63 20.16 -9.92 2.04
C GLY A 63 19.08 -8.87 2.28
N THR A 64 18.72 -8.63 3.53
CA THR A 64 17.74 -7.59 3.92
C THR A 64 18.25 -6.20 3.55
N ARG A 65 19.51 -5.88 3.81
CA ARG A 65 20.12 -4.59 3.46
C ARG A 65 20.23 -4.36 1.94
N LEU A 66 20.43 -5.43 1.16
CA LEU A 66 20.57 -5.35 -0.30
C LEU A 66 19.20 -5.41 -1.04
N LEU A 67 18.16 -5.90 -0.41
CA LEU A 67 16.83 -6.02 -1.01
C LEU A 67 16.31 -4.71 -1.65
N PRO A 68 16.41 -3.53 -1.01
CA PRO A 68 15.98 -2.27 -1.61
C PRO A 68 16.72 -1.96 -2.93
N TYR A 69 18.03 -2.15 -2.97
CA TYR A 69 18.83 -1.89 -4.17
C TYR A 69 18.50 -2.85 -5.32
N VAL A 70 18.24 -4.12 -5.01
CA VAL A 70 17.81 -5.10 -6.03
C VAL A 70 16.43 -4.75 -6.58
N ARG A 71 15.51 -4.28 -5.73
CA ARG A 71 14.20 -3.79 -6.18
C ARG A 71 14.33 -2.58 -7.09
N GLU A 72 15.16 -1.62 -6.72
CA GLU A 72 15.42 -0.43 -7.53
C GLU A 72 16.00 -0.81 -8.91
N LEU A 73 16.97 -1.71 -8.96
CA LEU A 73 17.55 -2.21 -10.21
C LEU A 73 16.50 -2.87 -11.11
N ALA A 74 15.65 -3.74 -10.54
CA ALA A 74 14.57 -4.38 -11.28
C ALA A 74 13.57 -3.35 -11.83
N ASN A 75 13.29 -2.29 -11.08
CA ASN A 75 12.43 -1.19 -11.54
C ASN A 75 13.04 -0.38 -12.66
N GLN A 76 14.31 -0.01 -12.56
CA GLN A 76 14.98 0.73 -13.62
C GLN A 76 14.98 -0.10 -14.93
N LYS A 77 15.16 -1.40 -14.82
CA LYS A 77 15.05 -2.31 -15.96
C LYS A 77 13.63 -2.32 -16.56
N ASN A 78 12.59 -2.33 -15.70
CA ASN A 78 11.21 -2.24 -16.16
C ASN A 78 10.92 -0.88 -16.81
N ARG A 79 11.40 0.23 -16.22
CA ARG A 79 11.30 1.57 -16.81
C ARG A 79 11.95 1.66 -18.17
N LEU A 80 13.14 1.06 -18.35
CA LEU A 80 13.81 1.00 -19.64
C LEU A 80 12.98 0.22 -20.67
N ARG A 81 12.43 -0.95 -20.28
CA ARG A 81 11.53 -1.71 -21.14
C ARG A 81 10.30 -0.90 -21.54
N GLN A 82 9.67 -0.22 -20.56
CA GLN A 82 8.51 0.63 -20.80
C GLN A 82 8.83 1.80 -21.74
N ALA A 83 9.99 2.45 -21.57
CA ALA A 83 10.43 3.50 -22.46
C ALA A 83 10.64 2.98 -23.90
N ALA A 84 11.22 1.79 -24.06
CA ALA A 84 11.38 1.15 -25.36
C ALA A 84 10.02 0.77 -25.99
N PHE A 85 9.04 0.32 -25.20
CA PHE A 85 7.67 0.06 -25.65
C PHE A 85 6.99 1.35 -26.12
N ASN A 86 7.13 2.44 -25.37
CA ASN A 86 6.54 3.73 -25.74
C ASN A 86 7.09 4.26 -27.07
N ILE A 87 8.37 4.05 -27.37
CA ILE A 87 8.99 4.37 -28.66
C ILE A 87 8.30 3.60 -29.79
N ASN A 88 7.89 2.36 -29.55
CA ASN A 88 7.22 1.50 -30.52
C ASN A 88 5.69 1.65 -30.56
N HIS A 89 5.12 2.66 -29.86
CA HIS A 89 3.67 2.92 -29.77
C HIS A 89 2.84 1.72 -29.28
N LYS A 90 3.42 0.82 -28.50
CA LYS A 90 2.72 -0.29 -27.91
C LYS A 90 2.42 0.01 -26.44
N VAL A 91 1.13 0.06 -26.09
CA VAL A 91 0.67 0.16 -24.70
C VAL A 91 0.30 -1.25 -24.25
N GLU A 92 1.26 -1.94 -23.64
CA GLU A 92 1.08 -3.31 -23.13
C GLU A 92 1.99 -3.54 -21.93
N GLY A 93 1.61 -4.43 -21.03
CA GLY A 93 2.42 -4.80 -19.86
C GLY A 93 1.60 -4.82 -18.56
N LYS A 94 2.29 -4.75 -17.43
CA LYS A 94 1.72 -4.79 -16.09
C LYS A 94 1.91 -3.44 -15.41
N LEU A 95 0.82 -2.86 -14.93
CA LEU A 95 0.79 -1.65 -14.09
C LEU A 95 0.47 -2.07 -12.66
N ARG A 96 1.38 -1.80 -11.74
CA ARG A 96 1.21 -2.05 -10.30
C ARG A 96 0.85 -0.75 -9.61
N VAL A 97 -0.26 -0.74 -8.92
CA VAL A 97 -0.82 0.43 -8.26
C VAL A 97 -0.92 0.17 -6.76
N GLY A 98 -0.27 1.00 -5.95
CA GLY A 98 -0.50 1.02 -4.51
C GLY A 98 -1.76 1.84 -4.21
N SER A 99 -2.70 1.28 -3.45
CA SER A 99 -3.97 1.93 -3.15
C SER A 99 -4.42 1.58 -1.74
N PHE A 100 -5.09 2.49 -1.09
CA PHE A 100 -5.74 2.23 0.20
C PHE A 100 -7.24 1.99 -0.01
N SER A 101 -7.88 1.40 0.98
CA SER A 101 -9.20 0.76 0.88
C SER A 101 -10.30 1.64 0.31
N SER A 102 -10.39 2.93 0.69
CA SER A 102 -11.44 3.83 0.17
C SER A 102 -11.29 4.10 -1.32
N ILE A 103 -10.06 4.40 -1.79
CA ILE A 103 -9.77 4.59 -3.22
C ILE A 103 -9.96 3.28 -3.99
N THR A 104 -9.49 2.16 -3.43
CA THR A 104 -9.67 0.84 -4.04
C THR A 104 -11.15 0.52 -4.24
N THR A 105 -12.01 0.90 -3.28
CA THR A 105 -13.44 0.65 -3.34
C THR A 105 -14.15 1.59 -4.32
N LEU A 106 -13.84 2.89 -4.30
CA LEU A 106 -14.60 3.89 -5.04
C LEU A 106 -14.13 4.08 -6.48
N TRP A 107 -12.82 4.10 -6.72
CA TRP A 107 -12.26 4.52 -8.01
C TRP A 107 -11.67 3.36 -8.83
N MET A 108 -11.02 2.40 -8.18
CA MET A 108 -10.29 1.37 -8.91
C MET A 108 -11.17 0.47 -9.79
N PRO A 109 -12.43 0.13 -9.46
CA PRO A 109 -13.27 -0.66 -10.34
C PRO A 109 -13.49 0.00 -11.71
N GLU A 110 -13.76 1.32 -11.74
CA GLU A 110 -13.94 2.07 -12.99
C GLU A 110 -12.63 2.18 -13.77
N VAL A 111 -11.52 2.46 -13.07
CA VAL A 111 -10.18 2.51 -13.68
C VAL A 111 -9.83 1.18 -14.33
N VAL A 112 -10.03 0.06 -13.63
CA VAL A 112 -9.76 -1.28 -14.17
C VAL A 112 -10.65 -1.58 -15.37
N HIS A 113 -11.92 -1.20 -15.30
CA HIS A 113 -12.87 -1.38 -16.41
C HIS A 113 -12.43 -0.59 -17.66
N TYR A 114 -12.10 0.69 -17.48
CA TYR A 114 -11.58 1.54 -18.55
C TYR A 114 -10.34 0.96 -19.22
N PHE A 115 -9.37 0.46 -18.43
CA PHE A 115 -8.16 -0.16 -18.97
C PHE A 115 -8.46 -1.48 -19.73
N LYS A 116 -9.38 -2.29 -19.24
CA LYS A 116 -9.79 -3.53 -19.93
C LYS A 116 -10.38 -3.26 -21.32
N GLU A 117 -11.16 -2.17 -21.45
CA GLU A 117 -11.79 -1.81 -22.73
C GLU A 117 -10.81 -1.13 -23.69
N ASN A 118 -10.03 -0.19 -23.20
CA ASN A 118 -9.21 0.69 -24.07
C ASN A 118 -7.76 0.19 -24.24
N TYR A 119 -7.25 -0.59 -23.27
CA TYR A 119 -5.88 -1.11 -23.25
C TYR A 119 -5.84 -2.58 -22.85
N PRO A 120 -6.44 -3.51 -23.64
CA PRO A 120 -6.65 -4.91 -23.26
C PRO A 120 -5.35 -5.69 -23.03
N LYS A 121 -4.21 -5.15 -23.47
CA LYS A 121 -2.89 -5.74 -23.24
C LYS A 121 -2.20 -5.22 -21.95
N VAL A 122 -2.84 -4.32 -21.22
CA VAL A 122 -2.37 -3.83 -19.92
C VAL A 122 -3.08 -4.62 -18.83
N SER A 123 -2.32 -5.25 -17.95
CA SER A 123 -2.85 -5.84 -16.72
C SER A 123 -2.61 -4.90 -15.54
N ILE A 124 -3.63 -4.62 -14.74
CA ILE A 124 -3.52 -3.85 -13.51
C ILE A 124 -3.43 -4.81 -12.34
N GLU A 125 -2.42 -4.61 -11.49
CA GLU A 125 -2.29 -5.25 -10.19
C GLU A 125 -2.41 -4.18 -9.11
N ILE A 126 -3.34 -4.36 -8.18
CA ILE A 126 -3.57 -3.45 -7.06
C ILE A 126 -2.95 -4.07 -5.82
N LEU A 127 -2.09 -3.32 -5.13
CA LEU A 127 -1.56 -3.65 -3.82
C LEU A 127 -2.28 -2.77 -2.82
N ASP A 128 -3.05 -3.40 -1.94
CA ASP A 128 -3.77 -2.71 -0.87
C ASP A 128 -2.85 -2.53 0.35
N GLY A 129 -2.78 -1.30 0.87
CA GLY A 129 -1.93 -0.95 2.00
C GLY A 129 -2.24 0.42 2.59
N ASN A 130 -1.55 0.74 3.67
CA ASN A 130 -1.63 2.07 4.29
C ASN A 130 -0.65 3.06 3.63
N TYR A 131 -0.68 4.34 4.02
CA TYR A 131 0.15 5.39 3.44
C TYR A 131 1.65 5.10 3.55
N ASP A 132 2.12 4.60 4.70
CA ASP A 132 3.53 4.28 4.90
C ASP A 132 3.95 3.09 4.03
N GLU A 133 3.12 2.05 3.94
CA GLU A 133 3.36 0.88 3.09
C GLU A 133 3.39 1.28 1.61
N ILE A 134 2.42 2.07 1.13
CA ILE A 134 2.37 2.53 -0.27
C ILE A 134 3.57 3.41 -0.59
N ARG A 135 3.95 4.33 0.30
CA ARG A 135 5.13 5.17 0.14
C ARG A 135 6.40 4.32 -0.01
N GLU A 136 6.59 3.35 0.87
CA GLU A 136 7.71 2.40 0.80
C GLU A 136 7.68 1.59 -0.50
N TRP A 137 6.51 1.15 -0.94
CA TRP A 137 6.37 0.43 -2.21
C TRP A 137 6.74 1.29 -3.42
N ILE A 138 6.42 2.59 -3.41
CA ILE A 138 6.83 3.52 -4.47
C ILE A 138 8.34 3.71 -4.45
N ILE A 139 8.92 4.02 -3.30
CA ILE A 139 10.37 4.26 -3.14
C ILE A 139 11.16 3.02 -3.57
N HIS A 140 10.74 1.84 -3.13
CA HIS A 140 11.39 0.58 -3.46
C HIS A 140 10.87 -0.05 -4.77
N GLY A 141 9.93 0.64 -5.45
CA GLY A 141 9.34 0.28 -6.73
C GLY A 141 8.68 -1.08 -6.77
N GLN A 142 8.07 -1.46 -5.70
CA GLN A 142 7.13 -2.57 -5.70
C GLN A 142 5.88 -2.23 -6.49
N VAL A 143 5.52 -0.94 -6.53
CA VAL A 143 4.47 -0.38 -7.39
C VAL A 143 5.03 0.65 -8.36
N ASP A 144 4.34 0.86 -9.46
CA ASP A 144 4.72 1.82 -10.49
C ASP A 144 4.18 3.21 -10.19
N CYS A 145 3.03 3.27 -9.50
CA CYS A 145 2.41 4.46 -8.92
C CYS A 145 1.57 4.09 -7.71
N GLY A 146 1.12 5.08 -6.94
CA GLY A 146 0.22 4.85 -5.80
C GLY A 146 -0.51 6.11 -5.39
N PHE A 147 -1.59 5.91 -4.66
CA PHE A 147 -2.36 6.98 -4.05
C PHE A 147 -1.82 7.28 -2.66
N LEU A 148 -1.61 8.56 -2.37
CA LEU A 148 -1.09 9.03 -1.09
C LEU A 148 -1.72 10.38 -0.75
N SER A 149 -1.75 10.70 0.54
CA SER A 149 -1.95 12.07 0.99
C SER A 149 -0.73 12.94 0.66
N SER A 150 -0.99 14.24 0.40
CA SER A 150 0.07 15.22 0.15
C SER A 150 1.05 15.36 1.31
N ILE A 151 0.62 15.06 2.54
CA ILE A 151 1.47 15.13 3.75
C ILE A 151 2.60 14.10 3.74
N VAL A 152 2.37 12.92 3.15
CA VAL A 152 3.36 11.83 3.11
C VAL A 152 4.10 11.73 1.78
N ALA A 153 3.73 12.53 0.79
CA ALA A 153 4.31 12.49 -0.56
C ALA A 153 5.60 13.32 -0.73
N ASP A 154 6.08 13.97 0.31
CA ASP A 154 7.08 15.03 0.47
C ASP A 154 8.21 15.07 -0.58
N ASP A 155 8.86 13.95 -0.85
CA ASP A 155 9.99 13.80 -1.79
C ASP A 155 9.62 13.05 -3.08
N LEU A 156 8.35 12.70 -3.25
CA LEU A 156 7.86 11.97 -4.41
C LEU A 156 7.31 12.92 -5.48
N LYS A 157 7.36 12.48 -6.74
CA LYS A 157 6.64 13.17 -7.80
C LYS A 157 5.14 12.99 -7.59
N PHE A 158 4.48 14.04 -7.13
CA PHE A 158 3.08 14.03 -6.72
C PHE A 158 2.21 14.82 -7.69
N TYR A 159 1.01 14.31 -7.96
CA TYR A 159 -0.02 14.97 -8.75
C TYR A 159 -1.30 15.04 -7.91
N PRO A 160 -1.79 16.23 -7.52
CA PRO A 160 -3.05 16.34 -6.78
C PRO A 160 -4.21 15.89 -7.68
N LEU A 161 -5.05 15.02 -7.15
CA LEU A 161 -6.22 14.49 -7.85
C LEU A 161 -7.52 14.95 -7.21
N TRP A 162 -7.56 15.03 -5.88
CA TRP A 162 -8.76 15.31 -5.11
C TRP A 162 -8.42 15.93 -3.77
N ASP A 163 -9.28 16.85 -3.31
CA ASP A 163 -9.26 17.39 -1.94
C ASP A 163 -10.27 16.58 -1.12
N ASP A 164 -9.79 15.83 -0.13
CA ASP A 164 -10.58 14.94 0.71
C ASP A 164 -10.72 15.54 2.12
N PRO A 165 -11.82 16.22 2.43
CA PRO A 165 -11.98 16.90 3.69
C PRO A 165 -12.14 15.89 4.85
N LEU A 166 -11.59 16.26 6.00
CA LEU A 166 -11.78 15.52 7.24
C LEU A 166 -13.12 15.90 7.88
N CYS A 167 -13.87 14.90 8.30
CA CYS A 167 -15.13 15.07 9.02
C CYS A 167 -15.10 14.33 10.37
N ALA A 168 -15.86 14.83 11.34
CA ALA A 168 -16.10 14.13 12.59
C ALA A 168 -17.29 13.18 12.40
N VAL A 169 -17.14 11.93 12.82
CA VAL A 169 -18.15 10.88 12.62
C VAL A 169 -18.71 10.44 13.95
N PHE A 170 -20.03 10.36 14.03
CA PHE A 170 -20.80 10.10 15.24
C PHE A 170 -21.78 8.95 15.06
N PRO A 171 -22.16 8.25 16.14
CA PRO A 171 -23.37 7.44 16.12
C PRO A 171 -24.61 8.32 15.95
N GLU A 172 -25.62 7.78 15.29
CA GLU A 172 -26.92 8.47 15.14
C GLU A 172 -27.47 8.92 16.49
N GLY A 173 -27.98 10.17 16.54
CA GLY A 173 -28.50 10.77 17.78
C GLY A 173 -27.44 11.33 18.73
N HIS A 174 -26.16 11.34 18.35
CA HIS A 174 -25.11 11.94 19.17
C HIS A 174 -25.29 13.47 19.31
N PRO A 175 -25.10 14.07 20.52
CA PRO A 175 -25.36 15.51 20.74
C PRO A 175 -24.56 16.45 19.81
N LEU A 176 -23.40 16.06 19.34
CA LEU A 176 -22.58 16.86 18.43
C LEU A 176 -22.97 16.68 16.95
N ALA A 177 -23.68 15.62 16.59
CA ALA A 177 -24.06 15.33 15.21
C ALA A 177 -25.01 16.39 14.58
N ALA A 178 -25.76 17.10 15.40
CA ALA A 178 -26.65 18.18 14.94
C ALA A 178 -25.92 19.52 14.68
N ARG A 179 -24.63 19.61 14.95
CA ARG A 179 -23.85 20.85 14.80
C ARG A 179 -23.24 20.93 13.40
N PRO A 180 -23.23 22.11 12.77
CA PRO A 180 -22.62 22.30 11.45
C PRO A 180 -21.10 22.15 11.46
N SER A 181 -20.48 22.25 12.64
CA SER A 181 -19.04 22.03 12.83
C SER A 181 -18.73 21.70 14.28
N VAL A 182 -17.67 20.96 14.51
CA VAL A 182 -17.14 20.64 15.82
C VAL A 182 -15.65 20.91 15.90
N THR A 183 -15.18 21.33 17.07
CA THR A 183 -13.75 21.50 17.30
C THR A 183 -13.14 20.19 17.81
N LEU A 184 -11.83 20.00 17.58
CA LEU A 184 -11.11 18.85 18.13
C LEU A 184 -11.25 18.76 19.66
N SER A 185 -11.18 19.91 20.36
CA SER A 185 -11.33 19.95 21.81
C SER A 185 -12.69 19.47 22.29
N GLN A 186 -13.76 19.64 21.51
CA GLN A 186 -15.08 19.11 21.81
C GLN A 186 -15.14 17.60 21.52
N LEU A 187 -14.55 17.16 20.42
CA LEU A 187 -14.52 15.77 20.02
C LEU A 187 -13.72 14.91 21.03
N PHE A 188 -12.59 15.44 21.51
CA PHE A 188 -11.69 14.73 22.44
C PHE A 188 -12.27 14.58 23.87
N GLN A 189 -13.43 15.13 24.15
CA GLN A 189 -14.17 14.85 25.38
C GLN A 189 -14.86 13.48 25.34
N TYR A 190 -14.96 12.86 24.16
CA TYR A 190 -15.58 11.55 23.97
C TYR A 190 -14.49 10.48 23.71
N PRO A 191 -14.81 9.20 23.97
CA PRO A 191 -13.95 8.10 23.56
C PRO A 191 -13.69 8.15 22.05
N LEU A 192 -12.43 8.19 21.65
CA LEU A 192 -12.05 8.27 20.26
C LEU A 192 -11.66 6.88 19.73
N ILE A 193 -12.16 6.55 18.56
CA ILE A 193 -11.83 5.36 17.79
C ILE A 193 -11.05 5.84 16.57
N ILE A 194 -9.83 5.35 16.37
CA ILE A 194 -8.95 5.86 15.31
C ILE A 194 -8.33 4.73 14.50
N GLU A 195 -7.77 5.10 13.38
CA GLU A 195 -6.87 4.20 12.67
C GLU A 195 -5.56 3.99 13.45
N THR A 196 -4.98 2.79 13.25
CA THR A 196 -3.65 2.46 13.77
C THR A 196 -2.61 3.42 13.19
N PRO A 197 -1.61 3.87 13.97
CA PRO A 197 -0.53 4.72 13.47
C PRO A 197 0.12 4.16 12.18
N GLY A 198 0.37 5.07 11.21
CA GLY A 198 0.86 4.72 9.87
C GLY A 198 -0.25 4.46 8.84
N CYS A 199 -1.49 4.29 9.27
CA CYS A 199 -2.63 4.15 8.35
C CYS A 199 -3.16 5.51 7.91
N ASP A 200 -3.25 6.47 8.84
CA ASP A 200 -3.75 7.81 8.56
C ASP A 200 -2.86 8.90 9.20
N ASN A 201 -1.93 9.39 8.41
CA ASN A 201 -1.02 10.45 8.85
C ASN A 201 -1.71 11.81 8.90
N ASP A 202 -2.78 12.05 8.14
CA ASP A 202 -3.52 13.30 8.10
C ASP A 202 -4.23 13.57 9.43
N ILE A 203 -4.92 12.57 9.95
CA ILE A 203 -5.60 12.64 11.25
C ILE A 203 -4.57 12.78 12.38
N GLN A 204 -3.48 12.04 12.33
CA GLN A 204 -2.41 12.15 13.32
C GLN A 204 -1.80 13.56 13.35
N HIS A 205 -1.51 14.15 12.18
CA HIS A 205 -1.05 15.53 12.06
C HIS A 205 -2.08 16.54 12.60
N LEU A 206 -3.35 16.30 12.33
CA LEU A 206 -4.42 17.14 12.86
C LEU A 206 -4.48 17.06 14.39
N MET A 207 -4.42 15.87 14.97
CA MET A 207 -4.44 15.65 16.42
C MET A 207 -3.28 16.32 17.13
N LEU A 208 -2.07 16.30 16.55
CA LEU A 208 -0.88 16.93 17.12
C LEU A 208 -0.99 18.46 17.25
N LYS A 209 -1.86 19.11 16.45
CA LYS A 209 -2.11 20.55 16.52
C LYS A 209 -3.08 20.94 17.65
N CYS A 210 -3.75 19.99 18.27
CA CYS A 210 -4.70 20.25 19.35
C CYS A 210 -3.99 20.24 20.72
N PRO A 211 -4.19 21.27 21.57
CA PRO A 211 -3.61 21.30 22.92
C PRO A 211 -4.25 20.27 23.86
N VAL A 212 -5.45 19.78 23.55
CA VAL A 212 -6.14 18.75 24.32
C VAL A 212 -5.73 17.38 23.81
N LYS A 213 -5.33 16.49 24.73
CA LYS A 213 -5.00 15.11 24.34
C LYS A 213 -6.25 14.29 24.08
N PRO A 214 -6.30 13.52 22.99
CA PRO A 214 -7.42 12.66 22.70
C PRO A 214 -7.53 11.49 23.70
N ASN A 215 -8.74 11.09 24.03
CA ASN A 215 -9.03 9.86 24.77
C ASN A 215 -9.20 8.70 23.78
N ILE A 216 -8.08 8.13 23.31
CA ILE A 216 -8.09 7.01 22.35
C ILE A 216 -8.49 5.73 23.09
N SER A 217 -9.66 5.19 22.76
CA SER A 217 -10.19 3.97 23.39
C SER A 217 -9.98 2.73 22.54
N TYR A 218 -9.99 2.87 21.21
CA TYR A 218 -9.79 1.77 20.26
C TYR A 218 -8.99 2.23 19.06
N SER A 219 -8.24 1.30 18.45
CA SER A 219 -7.46 1.54 17.24
C SER A 219 -7.54 0.31 16.32
N PHE A 220 -7.87 0.52 15.04
CA PHE A 220 -8.03 -0.53 14.04
C PHE A 220 -7.31 -0.13 12.75
N ARG A 221 -6.99 -1.13 11.91
CA ARG A 221 -6.45 -0.90 10.55
C ARG A 221 -7.57 -0.85 9.49
N ASP A 222 -8.78 -1.20 9.85
CA ASP A 222 -9.90 -1.41 8.93
C ASP A 222 -11.01 -0.41 9.27
N ASP A 223 -11.34 0.46 8.32
CA ASP A 223 -12.39 1.47 8.42
C ASP A 223 -13.76 0.87 8.73
N THR A 224 -14.04 -0.32 8.24
CA THR A 224 -15.34 -0.98 8.49
C THR A 224 -15.50 -1.35 9.96
N LEU A 225 -14.40 -1.71 10.65
CA LEU A 225 -14.41 -1.94 12.10
C LEU A 225 -14.60 -0.64 12.87
N ILE A 226 -13.94 0.44 12.44
CA ILE A 226 -14.11 1.78 13.05
C ILE A 226 -15.58 2.20 12.96
N MET A 227 -16.17 2.11 11.77
CA MET A 227 -17.59 2.46 11.55
C MET A 227 -18.54 1.60 12.38
N ALA A 228 -18.27 0.29 12.52
CA ALA A 228 -19.06 -0.61 13.34
C ALA A 228 -19.05 -0.24 14.83
N PHE A 229 -17.87 0.15 15.34
CA PHE A 229 -17.71 0.57 16.74
C PHE A 229 -18.36 1.93 17.01
N VAL A 230 -18.23 2.89 16.08
CA VAL A 230 -18.92 4.18 16.15
C VAL A 230 -20.44 3.95 16.17
N ARG A 231 -20.96 3.17 15.23
CA ARG A 231 -22.40 2.84 15.17
C ARG A 231 -22.92 2.22 16.47
N SER A 232 -22.10 1.44 17.15
CA SER A 232 -22.47 0.82 18.42
C SER A 232 -22.45 1.77 19.62
N GLY A 233 -22.13 3.06 19.40
CA GLY A 233 -22.06 4.06 20.46
C GLY A 233 -20.84 3.95 21.38
N LEU A 234 -19.80 3.21 20.97
CA LEU A 234 -18.59 2.99 21.76
C LEU A 234 -17.62 4.18 21.71
N GLY A 235 -17.86 5.13 20.82
CA GLY A 235 -17.06 6.33 20.66
C GLY A 235 -17.39 7.09 19.38
N VAL A 236 -16.54 8.06 19.08
CA VAL A 236 -16.60 8.91 17.88
C VAL A 236 -15.29 8.76 17.10
N THR A 237 -15.29 9.17 15.83
CA THR A 237 -14.04 9.17 15.05
C THR A 237 -13.88 10.43 14.22
N ILE A 238 -12.69 10.59 13.64
CA ILE A 238 -12.38 11.52 12.56
C ILE A 238 -12.10 10.65 11.35
N SER A 239 -12.63 11.02 10.21
CA SER A 239 -12.42 10.26 8.97
C SER A 239 -12.42 11.19 7.77
N GLN A 240 -11.96 10.71 6.62
CA GLN A 240 -12.06 11.40 5.36
C GLN A 240 -13.45 11.21 4.75
N GLU A 241 -13.87 12.17 3.92
CA GLU A 241 -15.14 12.07 3.21
C GLU A 241 -15.19 10.86 2.28
N LEU A 242 -14.10 10.50 1.60
CA LEU A 242 -14.02 9.31 0.76
C LEU A 242 -14.20 8.01 1.55
N VAL A 243 -13.70 7.95 2.78
CA VAL A 243 -13.94 6.80 3.67
C VAL A 243 -15.43 6.69 4.02
N MET A 244 -16.07 7.83 4.30
CA MET A 244 -17.51 7.85 4.55
C MET A 244 -18.33 7.44 3.34
N GLN A 245 -17.92 7.83 2.13
CA GLN A 245 -18.56 7.40 0.88
C GLN A 245 -18.37 5.89 0.63
N ALA A 246 -17.19 5.34 0.93
CA ALA A 246 -16.87 3.94 0.71
C ALA A 246 -17.50 3.00 1.76
N PHE A 247 -17.46 3.39 3.03
CA PHE A 247 -17.75 2.51 4.17
C PHE A 247 -18.79 3.07 5.13
N GLY A 248 -19.33 4.28 4.89
CA GLY A 248 -20.43 4.84 5.68
C GLY A 248 -21.61 3.86 5.71
N CYS A 249 -22.16 3.65 6.87
CA CYS A 249 -23.24 2.70 7.09
C CYS A 249 -24.42 3.36 7.83
N PRO A 250 -25.65 2.83 7.71
CA PRO A 250 -26.79 3.30 8.51
C PRO A 250 -26.46 3.30 10.01
N GLY A 251 -26.83 4.39 10.70
CA GLY A 251 -26.56 4.59 12.13
C GLY A 251 -25.26 5.33 12.45
N VAL A 252 -24.53 5.80 11.43
CA VAL A 252 -23.42 6.76 11.56
C VAL A 252 -23.72 8.02 10.75
N VAL A 253 -23.28 9.16 11.28
CA VAL A 253 -23.45 10.49 10.65
C VAL A 253 -22.13 11.28 10.75
N SER A 254 -21.87 12.13 9.76
CA SER A 254 -20.70 13.02 9.70
C SER A 254 -21.11 14.48 9.56
#